data_a13cc02e117f256b4b148bf599ff68ac
#
_entry.id   a13cc02e117f256b4b148bf599ff68ac
#
_cell.length_a   1.000
_cell.length_b   1.000
_cell.length_c   1.000
_cell.angle_alpha   90.00
_cell.angle_beta   90.00
_cell.angle_gamma   90.00
#
_symmetry.space_group_name_H-M   'P 1'
#
loop_
_entity.id
_entity.type
_entity.pdbx_description
1 polymer ?
#
loop_
_entity_poly.entity_id
_entity_poly.type
_entity_poly.pdbx_seq_one_letter_code
_entity_poly.pdbx_strand_id
1 'polypeptide(L)'
;MQASPGSAASTSSPGPPYAGPRTTPLLDMVNSPDDLKSFTVNELKQLAYELRWETINAVSKTGGHLGSSLGVVELTVALHYVFNAPADPIIWDVSHQVYPHKILTGRRHRMHTLRKSGGLSGFAKRKESEYDKFGAGHSSTSISAALGMAVGTELQGLERNSIAVIGDGAITGGMAYEAMNNAPYLNSRVIVIYNDNGQVSLPTGTPSAGGTKPAGSLSAYTTRLIASKP
;
A
#
# COMPACT_ATOMS: atom_id res chain seq x y z
N MET A 1 16.35 -25.23 -54.54
CA MET A 1 15.77 -24.88 -53.21
C MET A 1 16.78 -23.98 -52.50
N GLN A 2 16.51 -22.66 -52.51
CA GLN A 2 17.35 -21.66 -51.85
C GLN A 2 16.86 -21.47 -50.42
N ALA A 3 17.75 -21.59 -49.44
CA ALA A 3 17.47 -21.30 -48.05
C ALA A 3 17.46 -19.80 -47.82
N SER A 4 16.41 -19.29 -47.18
CA SER A 4 16.27 -17.89 -46.73
C SER A 4 17.17 -17.59 -45.53
N PRO A 5 17.80 -16.41 -45.44
CA PRO A 5 18.63 -16.06 -44.32
C PRO A 5 17.79 -15.75 -43.08
N GLY A 6 18.20 -16.32 -41.95
CA GLY A 6 17.57 -16.14 -40.65
C GLY A 6 17.59 -14.70 -40.18
N SER A 7 16.46 -14.31 -39.61
CA SER A 7 16.22 -13.06 -38.90
C SER A 7 17.22 -12.95 -37.75
N ALA A 8 18.10 -11.97 -37.79
CA ALA A 8 18.95 -11.61 -36.66
C ALA A 8 18.08 -11.04 -35.52
N ALA A 9 18.06 -11.70 -34.36
CA ALA A 9 17.49 -11.17 -33.14
C ALA A 9 18.24 -9.88 -32.76
N SER A 10 17.52 -8.77 -32.71
CA SER A 10 18.04 -7.50 -32.21
C SER A 10 18.31 -7.66 -30.70
N THR A 11 19.58 -7.80 -30.34
CA THR A 11 20.01 -7.65 -28.94
C THR A 11 19.90 -6.17 -28.59
N SER A 12 18.79 -5.78 -27.98
CA SER A 12 18.70 -4.48 -27.34
C SER A 12 19.76 -4.43 -26.24
N SER A 13 20.74 -3.52 -26.38
CA SER A 13 21.68 -3.24 -25.31
C SER A 13 20.90 -2.87 -24.04
N PRO A 14 21.26 -3.39 -22.84
CA PRO A 14 20.64 -2.94 -21.62
C PRO A 14 20.84 -1.43 -21.50
N GLY A 15 19.74 -0.69 -21.35
CA GLY A 15 19.79 0.75 -21.08
C GLY A 15 20.68 1.03 -19.86
N PRO A 16 21.15 2.27 -19.68
CA PRO A 16 22.02 2.61 -18.56
C PRO A 16 21.34 2.19 -17.26
N PRO A 17 22.11 1.64 -16.30
CA PRO A 17 21.53 1.23 -15.02
C PRO A 17 20.83 2.43 -14.40
N TYR A 18 19.57 2.26 -14.06
CA TYR A 18 18.73 3.30 -13.48
C TYR A 18 19.34 3.68 -12.11
N ALA A 19 20.04 4.80 -12.07
CA ALA A 19 20.74 5.25 -10.87
C ALA A 19 19.76 6.05 -10.00
N GLY A 20 19.25 5.43 -8.95
CA GLY A 20 18.57 6.14 -7.87
C GLY A 20 19.51 7.12 -7.14
N PRO A 21 19.00 7.88 -6.15
CA PRO A 21 19.82 8.77 -5.38
C PRO A 21 20.97 8.01 -4.71
N ARG A 22 22.16 8.58 -4.74
CA ARG A 22 23.34 7.98 -4.09
C ARG A 22 23.26 8.04 -2.56
N THR A 23 22.46 8.96 -2.03
CA THR A 23 22.26 9.22 -0.60
C THR A 23 20.78 9.39 -0.30
N THR A 24 20.37 9.06 0.91
CA THR A 24 19.00 9.17 1.42
C THR A 24 18.97 9.96 2.72
N PRO A 25 19.37 11.26 2.70
CA PRO A 25 19.67 12.01 3.91
C PRO A 25 18.46 12.13 4.84
N LEU A 26 17.25 12.26 4.33
CA LEU A 26 16.05 12.33 5.16
C LEU A 26 15.63 10.95 5.66
N LEU A 27 15.67 9.93 4.81
CA LEU A 27 15.31 8.57 5.20
C LEU A 27 16.32 7.99 6.21
N ASP A 28 17.58 8.43 6.18
CA ASP A 28 18.61 8.03 7.14
C ASP A 28 18.34 8.58 8.55
N MET A 29 17.55 9.65 8.67
CA MET A 29 17.10 10.22 9.94
C MET A 29 15.86 9.53 10.51
N VAL A 30 15.16 8.74 9.73
CA VAL A 30 13.89 8.10 10.12
C VAL A 30 14.15 6.72 10.74
N ASN A 31 13.91 6.60 12.04
CA ASN A 31 13.93 5.36 12.79
C ASN A 31 12.53 4.90 13.19
N SER A 32 11.61 5.86 13.35
CA SER A 32 10.20 5.63 13.68
C SER A 32 9.31 6.66 12.96
N PRO A 33 8.01 6.43 12.86
CA PRO A 33 7.08 7.41 12.31
C PRO A 33 7.07 8.77 13.03
N ASP A 34 7.43 8.81 14.29
CA ASP A 34 7.46 10.06 15.07
C ASP A 34 8.47 11.06 14.53
N ASP A 35 9.57 10.58 13.93
CA ASP A 35 10.59 11.42 13.32
C ASP A 35 10.04 12.28 12.19
N LEU A 36 8.98 11.79 11.49
CA LEU A 36 8.35 12.51 10.39
C LEU A 36 7.61 13.78 10.87
N LYS A 37 7.18 13.81 12.14
CA LYS A 37 6.41 14.93 12.69
C LYS A 37 7.15 16.27 12.68
N SER A 38 8.48 16.21 12.64
CA SER A 38 9.34 17.39 12.59
C SER A 38 9.60 17.91 11.17
N PHE A 39 9.24 17.15 10.12
CA PHE A 39 9.58 17.48 8.75
C PHE A 39 8.61 18.48 8.15
N THR A 40 9.15 19.40 7.37
CA THR A 40 8.36 20.30 6.51
C THR A 40 7.73 19.53 5.34
N VAL A 41 6.72 20.11 4.71
CA VAL A 41 6.06 19.50 3.53
C VAL A 41 7.06 19.22 2.40
N ASN A 42 8.06 20.08 2.21
CA ASN A 42 9.08 19.85 1.18
C ASN A 42 10.00 18.68 1.54
N GLU A 43 10.39 18.55 2.80
CA GLU A 43 11.15 17.40 3.29
C GLU A 43 10.35 16.11 3.19
N LEU A 44 9.05 16.13 3.49
CA LEU A 44 8.18 14.96 3.30
C LEU A 44 8.08 14.52 1.82
N LYS A 45 8.07 15.45 0.88
CA LYS A 45 8.12 15.13 -0.56
C LYS A 45 9.46 14.50 -0.94
N GLN A 46 10.56 15.04 -0.42
CA GLN A 46 11.89 14.47 -0.64
C GLN A 46 12.02 13.09 0.03
N LEU A 47 11.50 12.92 1.25
CA LEU A 47 11.44 11.64 1.93
C LEU A 47 10.66 10.59 1.10
N ALA A 48 9.52 10.97 0.52
CA ALA A 48 8.75 10.08 -0.35
C ALA A 48 9.57 9.64 -1.58
N TYR A 49 10.34 10.55 -2.17
CA TYR A 49 11.26 10.22 -3.26
C TYR A 49 12.35 9.22 -2.82
N GLU A 50 12.99 9.44 -1.69
CA GLU A 50 14.01 8.54 -1.13
C GLU A 50 13.42 7.16 -0.77
N LEU A 51 12.25 7.15 -0.14
CA LEU A 51 11.51 5.94 0.23
C LEU A 51 11.10 5.10 -1.00
N ARG A 52 10.73 5.77 -2.08
CA ARG A 52 10.43 5.12 -3.37
C ARG A 52 11.65 4.36 -3.89
N TRP A 53 12.81 5.02 -3.90
CA TRP A 53 14.06 4.40 -4.34
C TRP A 53 14.54 3.28 -3.44
N GLU A 54 14.41 3.43 -2.13
CA GLU A 54 14.72 2.38 -1.17
C GLU A 54 13.84 1.13 -1.42
N THR A 55 12.54 1.36 -1.68
CA THR A 55 11.60 0.29 -2.02
C THR A 55 12.00 -0.42 -3.32
N ILE A 56 12.34 0.33 -4.39
CA ILE A 56 12.82 -0.23 -5.65
C ILE A 56 14.09 -1.05 -5.42
N ASN A 57 15.07 -0.51 -4.70
CA ASN A 57 16.34 -1.17 -4.43
C ASN A 57 16.16 -2.46 -3.62
N ALA A 58 15.29 -2.45 -2.61
CA ALA A 58 15.00 -3.64 -1.83
C ALA A 58 14.34 -4.73 -2.69
N VAL A 59 13.27 -4.38 -3.41
CA VAL A 59 12.47 -5.34 -4.20
C VAL A 59 13.25 -5.86 -5.42
N SER A 60 14.13 -5.06 -6.00
CA SER A 60 15.00 -5.54 -7.10
C SER A 60 15.89 -6.71 -6.70
N LYS A 61 16.24 -6.82 -5.41
CA LYS A 61 17.10 -7.87 -4.86
C LYS A 61 16.32 -9.06 -4.29
N THR A 62 15.12 -8.82 -3.79
CA THR A 62 14.33 -9.82 -3.05
C THR A 62 13.14 -10.36 -3.86
N GLY A 63 12.73 -9.63 -4.88
CA GLY A 63 11.41 -9.82 -5.49
C GLY A 63 10.28 -9.34 -4.57
N GLY A 64 9.07 -9.26 -5.10
CA GLY A 64 7.88 -8.89 -4.33
C GLY A 64 6.92 -7.95 -5.06
N HIS A 65 6.04 -7.32 -4.29
CA HIS A 65 4.95 -6.48 -4.80
C HIS A 65 5.43 -5.04 -5.04
N LEU A 66 6.14 -4.81 -6.15
CA LEU A 66 6.73 -3.49 -6.44
C LEU A 66 5.66 -2.45 -6.78
N GLY A 67 4.84 -2.70 -7.80
CA GLY A 67 3.87 -1.72 -8.30
C GLY A 67 2.90 -1.23 -7.23
N SER A 68 2.31 -2.14 -6.47
CA SER A 68 1.40 -1.80 -5.37
C SER A 68 2.09 -1.01 -4.25
N SER A 69 3.35 -1.32 -3.95
CA SER A 69 4.13 -0.58 -2.95
C SER A 69 4.49 0.82 -3.43
N LEU A 70 4.85 0.99 -4.71
CA LEU A 70 5.15 2.30 -5.29
C LEU A 70 3.91 3.21 -5.36
N GLY A 71 2.72 2.63 -5.53
CA GLY A 71 1.45 3.35 -5.58
C GLY A 71 1.01 3.96 -4.25
N VAL A 72 1.64 3.60 -3.13
CA VAL A 72 1.27 4.09 -1.79
C VAL A 72 2.40 4.80 -1.05
N VAL A 73 3.48 5.15 -1.72
CA VAL A 73 4.64 5.79 -1.06
C VAL A 73 4.24 7.11 -0.41
N GLU A 74 3.66 8.04 -1.15
CA GLU A 74 3.23 9.34 -0.66
C GLU A 74 2.12 9.20 0.37
N LEU A 75 1.18 8.29 0.14
CA LEU A 75 0.12 7.97 1.10
C LEU A 75 0.70 7.46 2.42
N THR A 76 1.71 6.57 2.37
CA THR A 76 2.36 6.05 3.57
C THR A 76 3.05 7.16 4.37
N VAL A 77 3.78 8.04 3.69
CA VAL A 77 4.41 9.21 4.34
C VAL A 77 3.36 10.10 4.99
N ALA A 78 2.28 10.43 4.26
CA ALA A 78 1.20 11.27 4.77
C ALA A 78 0.49 10.66 5.99
N LEU A 79 0.19 9.35 5.94
CA LEU A 79 -0.44 8.63 7.04
C LEU A 79 0.42 8.66 8.31
N HIS A 80 1.71 8.37 8.18
CA HIS A 80 2.62 8.39 9.31
C HIS A 80 2.95 9.80 9.81
N TYR A 81 2.80 10.81 8.96
CA TYR A 81 2.91 12.20 9.36
C TYR A 81 1.67 12.68 10.15
N VAL A 82 0.47 12.30 9.71
CA VAL A 82 -0.79 12.79 10.30
C VAL A 82 -1.19 11.99 11.54
N PHE A 83 -1.16 10.67 11.46
CA PHE A 83 -1.64 9.80 12.53
C PHE A 83 -0.51 9.34 13.46
N ASN A 84 -0.86 9.03 14.69
CA ASN A 84 0.07 8.63 15.74
C ASN A 84 0.17 7.10 15.85
N ALA A 85 0.73 6.46 14.81
CA ALA A 85 0.99 5.03 14.85
C ALA A 85 2.12 4.75 15.89
N PRO A 86 2.01 3.67 16.70
CA PRO A 86 1.06 2.58 16.62
C PRO A 86 -0.22 2.77 17.44
N ALA A 87 -0.41 3.92 18.12
CA ALA A 87 -1.61 4.19 18.90
C ALA A 87 -2.85 4.29 18.01
N ASP A 88 -2.73 4.99 16.88
CA ASP A 88 -3.70 5.00 15.80
C ASP A 88 -3.40 3.81 14.86
N PRO A 89 -4.18 2.71 14.88
CA PRO A 89 -3.92 1.57 14.02
C PRO A 89 -4.15 1.87 12.54
N ILE A 90 -3.15 1.58 11.71
CA ILE A 90 -3.25 1.63 10.26
C ILE A 90 -3.32 0.21 9.72
N ILE A 91 -4.45 -0.14 9.13
CA ILE A 91 -4.73 -1.48 8.60
C ILE A 91 -4.64 -1.45 7.08
N TRP A 92 -3.70 -2.17 6.53
CA TRP A 92 -3.50 -2.29 5.10
C TRP A 92 -4.26 -3.51 4.57
N ASP A 93 -5.20 -3.29 3.66
CA ASP A 93 -5.94 -4.39 3.04
C ASP A 93 -5.02 -5.29 2.22
N VAL A 94 -5.17 -6.59 2.29
CA VAL A 94 -4.21 -7.60 1.78
C VAL A 94 -2.80 -7.39 2.34
N SER A 95 -2.39 -6.15 2.43
CA SER A 95 -1.08 -5.65 2.88
C SER A 95 0.12 -5.99 1.97
N HIS A 96 -0.13 -6.27 0.71
CA HIS A 96 0.93 -6.44 -0.29
C HIS A 96 1.66 -5.14 -0.65
N GLN A 97 1.11 -3.98 -0.26
CA GLN A 97 1.64 -2.63 -0.47
C GLN A 97 2.44 -2.08 0.73
N VAL A 98 2.72 -2.89 1.77
CA VAL A 98 3.28 -2.41 3.06
C VAL A 98 4.80 -2.20 3.09
N TYR A 99 5.51 -2.29 1.98
CA TYR A 99 6.97 -2.15 2.03
C TYR A 99 7.42 -0.76 2.47
N PRO A 100 6.85 0.35 1.97
CA PRO A 100 7.12 1.68 2.51
C PRO A 100 6.82 1.80 4.02
N HIS A 101 5.70 1.23 4.46
CA HIS A 101 5.34 1.17 5.88
C HIS A 101 6.40 0.42 6.71
N LYS A 102 6.88 -0.74 6.24
CA LYS A 102 7.96 -1.46 6.94
C LYS A 102 9.24 -0.65 7.06
N ILE A 103 9.60 0.07 6.00
CA ILE A 103 10.81 0.92 5.99
C ILE A 103 10.67 2.02 7.03
N LEU A 104 9.56 2.77 7.04
CA LEU A 104 9.33 3.89 7.97
C LEU A 104 9.11 3.46 9.43
N THR A 105 8.80 2.18 9.66
CA THR A 105 8.58 1.62 11.00
C THR A 105 9.78 0.81 11.52
N GLY A 106 10.99 1.25 11.19
CA GLY A 106 12.23 0.74 11.76
C GLY A 106 12.77 -0.56 11.17
N ARG A 107 12.13 -1.09 10.12
CA ARG A 107 12.53 -2.38 9.50
C ARG A 107 13.40 -2.21 8.25
N ARG A 108 13.83 -0.99 7.92
CA ARG A 108 14.62 -0.68 6.72
C ARG A 108 15.86 -1.59 6.60
N HIS A 109 16.64 -1.72 7.68
CA HIS A 109 17.85 -2.51 7.70
C HIS A 109 17.64 -4.00 7.42
N ARG A 110 16.40 -4.51 7.60
CA ARG A 110 16.02 -5.90 7.36
C ARG A 110 15.38 -6.13 5.99
N MET A 111 15.17 -5.10 5.17
CA MET A 111 14.49 -5.24 3.87
C MET A 111 15.19 -6.21 2.92
N HIS A 112 16.50 -6.43 3.05
CA HIS A 112 17.25 -7.43 2.30
C HIS A 112 16.82 -8.89 2.61
N THR A 113 16.06 -9.11 3.71
CA THR A 113 15.50 -10.41 4.10
C THR A 113 14.04 -10.60 3.68
N LEU A 114 13.46 -9.63 2.97
CA LEU A 114 12.05 -9.64 2.58
C LEU A 114 11.71 -10.95 1.83
N ARG A 115 10.63 -11.62 2.24
CA ARG A 115 10.11 -12.88 1.70
C ARG A 115 11.06 -14.09 1.79
N LYS A 116 12.14 -13.99 2.56
CA LYS A 116 13.05 -15.11 2.84
C LYS A 116 12.64 -15.83 4.11
N SER A 117 13.03 -17.09 4.23
CA SER A 117 12.82 -17.87 5.46
C SER A 117 13.51 -17.18 6.65
N GLY A 118 12.80 -17.02 7.76
CA GLY A 118 13.27 -16.26 8.93
C GLY A 118 13.40 -14.75 8.76
N GLY A 119 13.12 -14.23 7.57
CA GLY A 119 13.16 -12.80 7.23
C GLY A 119 11.81 -12.10 7.38
N LEU A 120 11.73 -10.89 6.80
CA LEU A 120 10.50 -10.12 6.78
C LEU A 120 9.46 -10.75 5.87
N SER A 121 8.22 -10.79 6.34
CA SER A 121 7.05 -11.21 5.55
C SER A 121 6.77 -10.23 4.40
N GLY A 122 6.27 -10.73 3.29
CA GLY A 122 5.74 -9.92 2.19
C GLY A 122 4.43 -9.18 2.52
N PHE A 123 3.87 -9.42 3.70
CA PHE A 123 2.62 -8.83 4.21
C PHE A 123 2.83 -8.30 5.62
N ALA A 124 1.86 -7.52 6.14
CA ALA A 124 1.86 -7.12 7.52
C ALA A 124 1.76 -8.35 8.44
N LYS A 125 2.52 -8.35 9.52
CA LYS A 125 2.59 -9.48 10.44
C LYS A 125 2.79 -9.00 11.87
N ARG A 126 1.79 -9.21 12.72
CA ARG A 126 1.77 -8.75 14.13
C ARG A 126 3.00 -9.15 14.94
N LYS A 127 3.63 -10.29 14.60
CA LYS A 127 4.85 -10.76 15.28
C LYS A 127 6.12 -10.02 14.83
N GLU A 128 6.07 -9.24 13.77
CA GLU A 128 7.24 -8.50 13.27
C GLU A 128 7.38 -7.13 13.89
N SER A 129 6.26 -6.45 14.17
CA SER A 129 6.24 -5.07 14.62
C SER A 129 4.94 -4.73 15.32
N GLU A 130 5.02 -3.87 16.33
CA GLU A 130 3.84 -3.28 16.98
C GLU A 130 3.01 -2.37 16.04
N TYR A 131 3.62 -1.89 14.96
CA TYR A 131 2.94 -1.11 13.92
C TYR A 131 2.05 -1.96 13.02
N ASP A 132 2.27 -3.26 12.96
CA ASP A 132 1.45 -4.21 12.20
C ASP A 132 0.28 -4.70 13.07
N LYS A 133 -0.74 -3.86 13.27
CA LYS A 133 -1.86 -4.15 14.21
C LYS A 133 -2.73 -5.33 13.79
N PHE A 134 -2.76 -5.64 12.49
CA PHE A 134 -3.56 -6.74 11.94
C PHE A 134 -2.72 -7.61 11.01
N GLY A 135 -2.82 -8.93 11.17
CA GLY A 135 -2.21 -9.89 10.25
C GLY A 135 -3.06 -9.97 8.99
N ALA A 136 -2.44 -9.74 7.85
CA ALA A 136 -3.14 -9.63 6.57
C ALA A 136 -2.67 -10.68 5.56
N GLY A 137 -3.19 -10.61 4.35
CA GLY A 137 -2.97 -11.55 3.23
C GLY A 137 -4.25 -11.88 2.48
N HIS A 138 -5.42 -11.65 3.11
CA HIS A 138 -6.73 -11.77 2.50
C HIS A 138 -7.32 -10.40 2.17
N SER A 139 -7.95 -10.27 0.99
CA SER A 139 -8.60 -9.04 0.55
C SER A 139 -9.88 -8.73 1.34
N SER A 140 -10.28 -7.46 1.33
CA SER A 140 -11.56 -6.97 1.85
C SER A 140 -11.72 -7.02 3.39
N THR A 141 -10.63 -7.23 4.13
CA THR A 141 -10.67 -7.44 5.59
C THR A 141 -10.38 -6.19 6.39
N SER A 142 -9.76 -5.17 5.79
CA SER A 142 -9.22 -4.01 6.51
C SER A 142 -10.28 -3.17 7.20
N ILE A 143 -11.42 -2.94 6.55
CA ILE A 143 -12.50 -2.09 7.10
C ILE A 143 -13.12 -2.75 8.33
N SER A 144 -13.43 -4.06 8.25
CA SER A 144 -13.95 -4.82 9.40
C SER A 144 -12.97 -4.81 10.57
N ALA A 145 -11.67 -5.00 10.29
CA ALA A 145 -10.64 -4.99 11.31
C ALA A 145 -10.49 -3.61 11.97
N ALA A 146 -10.45 -2.54 11.16
CA ALA A 146 -10.39 -1.17 11.66
C ALA A 146 -11.64 -0.78 12.47
N LEU A 147 -12.83 -1.19 12.01
CA LEU A 147 -14.08 -0.97 12.70
C LEU A 147 -14.09 -1.67 14.08
N GLY A 148 -13.67 -2.94 14.14
CA GLY A 148 -13.54 -3.65 15.40
C GLY A 148 -12.56 -3.00 16.38
N MET A 149 -11.45 -2.44 15.86
CA MET A 149 -10.49 -1.69 16.69
C MET A 149 -11.07 -0.36 17.16
N ALA A 150 -11.83 0.35 16.32
CA ALA A 150 -12.51 1.58 16.72
C ALA A 150 -13.51 1.31 17.84
N VAL A 151 -14.38 0.32 17.69
CA VAL A 151 -15.34 -0.08 18.76
C VAL A 151 -14.60 -0.48 20.03
N GLY A 152 -13.53 -1.29 19.92
CA GLY A 152 -12.74 -1.69 21.09
C GLY A 152 -12.06 -0.51 21.78
N THR A 153 -11.66 0.51 21.05
CA THR A 153 -11.10 1.75 21.58
C THR A 153 -12.15 2.58 22.32
N GLU A 154 -13.33 2.72 21.74
CA GLU A 154 -14.47 3.43 22.35
C GLU A 154 -14.92 2.76 23.65
N LEU A 155 -15.02 1.42 23.67
CA LEU A 155 -15.36 0.66 24.88
C LEU A 155 -14.33 0.81 26.00
N GLN A 156 -13.10 1.17 25.67
CA GLN A 156 -12.04 1.48 26.64
C GLN A 156 -12.02 2.96 27.06
N GLY A 157 -12.91 3.79 26.53
CA GLY A 157 -12.93 5.23 26.79
C GLY A 157 -11.71 5.96 26.22
N LEU A 158 -11.07 5.41 25.18
CA LEU A 158 -9.89 6.01 24.54
C LEU A 158 -10.29 6.75 23.25
N GLU A 159 -9.59 7.85 22.99
CA GLU A 159 -9.74 8.59 21.74
C GLU A 159 -8.58 8.25 20.79
N ARG A 160 -8.86 7.41 19.80
CA ARG A 160 -7.89 6.99 18.75
C ARG A 160 -8.56 6.93 17.41
N ASN A 161 -7.79 7.13 16.35
CA ASN A 161 -8.27 6.91 15.00
C ASN A 161 -7.96 5.47 14.59
N SER A 162 -8.91 4.82 13.90
CA SER A 162 -8.65 3.53 13.26
C SER A 162 -8.73 3.71 11.75
N ILE A 163 -7.64 3.42 11.04
CA ILE A 163 -7.50 3.72 9.63
C ILE A 163 -7.43 2.42 8.83
N ALA A 164 -8.31 2.27 7.83
CA ALA A 164 -8.28 1.20 6.84
C ALA A 164 -7.82 1.75 5.50
N VAL A 165 -6.77 1.17 4.92
CA VAL A 165 -6.33 1.48 3.55
C VAL A 165 -6.70 0.31 2.66
N ILE A 166 -7.61 0.54 1.72
CA ILE A 166 -8.15 -0.49 0.84
C ILE A 166 -8.00 -0.09 -0.63
N GLY A 167 -7.52 -1.00 -1.44
CA GLY A 167 -7.37 -0.80 -2.88
C GLY A 167 -8.65 -1.08 -3.68
N ASP A 168 -8.66 -0.61 -4.92
CA ASP A 168 -9.74 -0.74 -5.90
C ASP A 168 -10.18 -2.20 -6.13
N GLY A 169 -9.25 -3.13 -6.23
CA GLY A 169 -9.57 -4.55 -6.35
C GLY A 169 -10.14 -5.16 -5.06
N ALA A 170 -9.62 -4.77 -3.90
CA ALA A 170 -10.03 -5.34 -2.62
C ALA A 170 -11.40 -4.85 -2.16
N ILE A 171 -11.79 -3.63 -2.49
CA ILE A 171 -13.09 -3.07 -2.10
C ILE A 171 -14.26 -3.77 -2.78
N THR A 172 -14.03 -4.53 -3.85
CA THR A 172 -15.10 -5.26 -4.57
C THR A 172 -15.62 -6.48 -3.82
N GLY A 173 -14.97 -6.92 -2.76
CA GLY A 173 -15.40 -8.08 -1.97
C GLY A 173 -16.55 -7.76 -1.02
N GLY A 174 -17.46 -8.72 -0.82
CA GLY A 174 -18.66 -8.55 0.01
C GLY A 174 -18.37 -8.14 1.45
N MET A 175 -17.28 -8.63 2.04
CA MET A 175 -16.89 -8.31 3.41
C MET A 175 -16.59 -6.80 3.58
N ALA A 176 -16.02 -6.13 2.57
CA ALA A 176 -15.82 -4.68 2.61
C ALA A 176 -17.16 -3.94 2.68
N TYR A 177 -18.18 -4.42 1.94
CA TYR A 177 -19.52 -3.83 1.94
C TYR A 177 -20.25 -4.03 3.26
N GLU A 178 -20.16 -5.22 3.83
CA GLU A 178 -20.74 -5.49 5.15
C GLU A 178 -20.15 -4.55 6.19
N ALA A 179 -18.84 -4.36 6.19
CA ALA A 179 -18.18 -3.45 7.09
C ALA A 179 -18.61 -1.99 6.88
N MET A 180 -18.64 -1.53 5.61
CA MET A 180 -19.10 -0.17 5.28
C MET A 180 -20.57 0.06 5.61
N ASN A 181 -21.41 -0.95 5.49
CA ASN A 181 -22.81 -0.85 5.89
C ASN A 181 -22.97 -0.80 7.42
N ASN A 182 -22.10 -1.51 8.14
CA ASN A 182 -22.17 -1.60 9.60
C ASN A 182 -21.54 -0.40 10.31
N ALA A 183 -20.50 0.22 9.73
CA ALA A 183 -19.79 1.33 10.33
C ALA A 183 -20.67 2.55 10.66
N PRO A 184 -21.56 3.04 9.78
CA PRO A 184 -22.49 4.13 10.12
C PRO A 184 -23.49 3.76 11.21
N TYR A 185 -23.93 2.51 11.24
CA TYR A 185 -24.86 2.03 12.27
C TYR A 185 -24.22 2.07 13.67
N LEU A 186 -22.97 1.66 13.78
CA LEU A 186 -22.21 1.69 15.03
C LEU A 186 -21.72 3.10 15.40
N ASN A 187 -21.75 4.04 14.46
CA ASN A 187 -21.24 5.41 14.60
C ASN A 187 -19.80 5.48 15.15
N SER A 188 -19.00 4.44 14.87
CA SER A 188 -17.64 4.34 15.35
C SER A 188 -16.65 5.11 14.47
N ARG A 189 -15.60 5.67 15.10
CA ARG A 189 -14.61 6.50 14.44
C ARG A 189 -13.63 5.65 13.62
N VAL A 190 -14.02 5.29 12.41
CA VAL A 190 -13.17 4.63 11.42
C VAL A 190 -12.94 5.52 10.20
N ILE A 191 -11.70 5.55 9.72
CA ILE A 191 -11.32 6.28 8.50
C ILE A 191 -11.00 5.26 7.43
N VAL A 192 -11.74 5.30 6.32
CA VAL A 192 -11.50 4.42 5.18
C VAL A 192 -10.83 5.22 4.07
N ILE A 193 -9.64 4.82 3.69
CA ILE A 193 -8.90 5.40 2.58
C ILE A 193 -9.00 4.46 1.39
N TYR A 194 -9.74 4.88 0.40
CA TYR A 194 -9.85 4.18 -0.87
C TYR A 194 -8.69 4.59 -1.79
N ASN A 195 -7.79 3.65 -2.05
CA ASN A 195 -6.65 3.83 -2.92
C ASN A 195 -6.96 3.24 -4.30
N ASP A 196 -7.43 4.10 -5.20
CA ASP A 196 -7.64 3.75 -6.60
C ASP A 196 -6.43 4.21 -7.44
N ASN A 197 -5.57 3.27 -7.74
CA ASN A 197 -4.40 3.50 -8.59
C ASN A 197 -4.48 2.72 -9.92
N GLY A 198 -5.61 2.08 -10.21
CA GLY A 198 -5.81 1.25 -11.41
C GLY A 198 -4.88 0.03 -11.49
N GLN A 199 -4.26 -0.37 -10.38
CA GLN A 199 -3.27 -1.46 -10.30
C GLN A 199 -3.89 -2.71 -9.66
N VAL A 200 -4.80 -3.36 -10.37
CA VAL A 200 -5.38 -4.64 -9.96
C VAL A 200 -4.67 -5.81 -10.62
N SER A 201 -4.48 -6.89 -9.87
CA SER A 201 -3.85 -8.12 -10.37
C SER A 201 -4.68 -8.83 -11.44
N LEU A 202 -5.99 -8.66 -11.38
CA LEU A 202 -6.94 -9.13 -12.38
C LEU A 202 -7.76 -7.94 -12.84
N PRO A 203 -7.99 -7.76 -14.15
CA PRO A 203 -8.82 -6.69 -14.64
C PRO A 203 -10.25 -6.86 -14.12
N THR A 204 -10.66 -6.01 -13.17
CA THR A 204 -12.03 -5.91 -12.68
C THR A 204 -12.89 -5.14 -13.69
N GLY A 205 -12.94 -5.62 -14.92
CA GLY A 205 -13.74 -4.98 -15.96
C GLY A 205 -13.25 -3.61 -16.42
N THR A 206 -12.00 -3.23 -16.12
CA THR A 206 -11.38 -2.07 -16.75
C THR A 206 -11.24 -2.34 -18.24
N PRO A 207 -11.63 -1.43 -19.12
CA PRO A 207 -11.44 -1.60 -20.54
C PRO A 207 -9.94 -1.59 -20.86
N SER A 208 -9.31 -2.75 -20.88
CA SER A 208 -8.23 -2.93 -21.83
C SER A 208 -8.85 -2.66 -23.19
N ALA A 209 -8.19 -2.01 -24.09
CA ALA A 209 -8.63 -1.50 -25.41
C ALA A 209 -9.83 -2.18 -26.15
N GLY A 210 -10.68 -2.88 -25.47
CA GLY A 210 -11.85 -3.64 -25.92
C GLY A 210 -13.11 -3.50 -25.07
N GLY A 211 -13.15 -2.63 -24.05
CA GLY A 211 -14.40 -2.17 -23.45
C GLY A 211 -15.21 -3.17 -22.65
N THR A 212 -14.60 -4.01 -21.80
CA THR A 212 -15.38 -4.83 -20.86
C THR A 212 -15.95 -3.96 -19.72
N LYS A 213 -17.26 -4.05 -19.51
CA LYS A 213 -17.96 -3.35 -18.42
C LYS A 213 -17.48 -3.86 -17.07
N PRO A 214 -17.46 -3.01 -16.01
CA PRO A 214 -17.17 -3.44 -14.65
C PRO A 214 -18.03 -4.64 -14.24
N ALA A 215 -17.43 -5.63 -13.60
CA ALA A 215 -18.05 -6.92 -13.29
C ALA A 215 -19.15 -6.88 -12.21
N GLY A 216 -19.47 -5.73 -11.63
CA GLY A 216 -20.49 -5.61 -10.58
C GLY A 216 -21.14 -4.23 -10.51
N SER A 217 -22.36 -4.19 -9.94
CA SER A 217 -23.14 -2.96 -9.80
C SER A 217 -22.40 -1.87 -9.06
N LEU A 218 -21.59 -2.22 -8.05
CA LEU A 218 -20.87 -1.24 -7.26
C LEU A 218 -19.58 -0.81 -7.93
N SER A 219 -18.84 -1.71 -8.62
CA SER A 219 -17.75 -1.30 -9.51
C SER A 219 -18.24 -0.32 -10.57
N ALA A 220 -19.45 -0.54 -11.10
CA ALA A 220 -20.11 0.39 -12.02
C ALA A 220 -20.45 1.72 -11.31
N TYR A 221 -20.90 1.68 -10.07
CA TYR A 221 -21.25 2.87 -9.29
C TYR A 221 -19.99 3.70 -8.93
N THR A 222 -18.95 3.08 -8.41
CA THR A 222 -17.70 3.75 -8.08
C THR A 222 -17.04 4.34 -9.33
N THR A 223 -17.04 3.63 -10.45
CA THR A 223 -16.57 4.15 -11.74
C THR A 223 -17.35 5.40 -12.16
N ARG A 224 -18.67 5.41 -11.97
CA ARG A 224 -19.51 6.59 -12.25
C ARG A 224 -19.21 7.76 -11.32
N LEU A 225 -19.02 7.51 -10.02
CA LEU A 225 -18.62 8.55 -9.05
C LEU A 225 -17.29 9.19 -9.41
N ILE A 226 -16.30 8.39 -9.82
CA ILE A 226 -14.99 8.87 -10.25
C ILE A 226 -15.10 9.66 -11.57
N ALA A 227 -15.92 9.19 -12.50
CA ALA A 227 -16.13 9.86 -13.78
C ALA A 227 -16.98 11.13 -13.69
N SER A 228 -17.76 11.32 -12.61
CA SER A 228 -18.64 12.47 -12.40
C SER A 228 -17.95 13.65 -11.68
N LYS A 229 -16.62 13.69 -11.63
CA LYS A 229 -15.91 14.87 -11.12
C LYS A 229 -16.20 16.08 -12.01
N PRO A 230 -16.55 17.24 -11.39
CA PRO A 230 -16.76 18.49 -12.12
C PRO A 230 -15.47 18.99 -12.77
#